data_098fb85383b6bad5ece28c4d11148528
#
_entry.id   098fb85383b6bad5ece28c4d11148528
#
_cell.length_a   1.000
_cell.length_b   1.000
_cell.length_c   1.000
_cell.angle_alpha   90.00
_cell.angle_beta   90.00
_cell.angle_gamma   90.00
#
_symmetry.space_group_name_H-M   'P 1'
#
loop_
_entity.id
_entity.type
_entity.pdbx_description
1 polymer ?
#
loop_
_entity_poly.entity_id
_entity_poly.type
_entity_poly.pdbx_seq_one_letter_code
_entity_poly.pdbx_strand_id
1 'polypeptide(L)'
;MTNVVVYTKEGCYLCEHVIDTLEKLASERPLNISTRDISESPEMYERYKYVIPVVEINGKVTLGGSTLSNHNTLETVLRRALSL
;
A
#
# COMPACT_ATOMS: atom_id res chain seq x y z
N MET A 1 4.52 16.47 -4.83
CA MET A 1 3.52 15.56 -4.26
C MET A 1 4.05 14.13 -4.26
N THR A 2 3.82 13.42 -3.19
CA THR A 2 4.27 12.03 -3.08
C THR A 2 3.27 11.10 -3.78
N ASN A 3 3.77 10.28 -4.68
CA ASN A 3 2.94 9.30 -5.40
C ASN A 3 2.98 7.97 -4.67
N VAL A 4 1.80 7.44 -4.36
CA VAL A 4 1.67 6.16 -3.64
C VAL A 4 0.78 5.24 -4.46
N VAL A 5 1.28 4.05 -4.76
CA VAL A 5 0.50 3.03 -5.45
C VAL A 5 0.35 1.84 -4.51
N VAL A 6 -0.87 1.38 -4.34
CA VAL A 6 -1.14 0.19 -3.54
C VAL A 6 -1.59 -0.93 -4.47
N TYR A 7 -0.83 -2.01 -4.48
CA TYR A 7 -1.18 -3.21 -5.24
C TYR A 7 -2.11 -4.06 -4.37
N THR A 8 -3.29 -4.33 -4.87
CA THR A 8 -4.37 -4.92 -4.12
C THR A 8 -5.10 -5.99 -4.93
N LYS A 9 -6.08 -6.62 -4.33
CA LYS A 9 -6.94 -7.58 -4.98
C LYS A 9 -8.32 -7.48 -4.33
N GLU A 10 -9.37 -7.75 -5.11
CA GLU A 10 -10.71 -7.76 -4.59
C GLU A 10 -10.82 -8.74 -3.41
N GLY A 11 -11.48 -8.31 -2.35
CA GLY A 11 -11.64 -9.13 -1.15
C GLY A 11 -10.45 -9.11 -0.20
N CYS A 12 -9.45 -8.30 -0.46
CA CYS A 12 -8.30 -8.19 0.43
C CYS A 12 -8.58 -7.20 1.55
N TYR A 13 -8.93 -7.72 2.70
CA TYR A 13 -9.26 -6.90 3.87
C TYR A 13 -8.11 -6.02 4.33
N LEU A 14 -6.92 -6.59 4.39
CA LEU A 14 -5.73 -5.84 4.80
C LEU A 14 -5.38 -4.73 3.81
N CYS A 15 -5.60 -4.97 2.52
CA CYS A 15 -5.38 -3.96 1.49
C CYS A 15 -6.28 -2.75 1.71
N GLU A 16 -7.56 -2.99 2.03
CA GLU A 16 -8.49 -1.90 2.33
C GLU A 16 -8.04 -1.10 3.54
N HIS A 17 -7.56 -1.78 4.55
CA HIS A 17 -7.09 -1.12 5.77
C HIS A 17 -5.88 -0.23 5.49
N VAL A 18 -4.95 -0.70 4.67
CA VAL A 18 -3.79 0.09 4.26
C VAL A 18 -4.22 1.33 3.49
N ILE A 19 -5.16 1.18 2.56
CA ILE A 19 -5.67 2.30 1.78
C ILE A 19 -6.33 3.34 2.68
N ASP A 20 -7.17 2.90 3.61
CA ASP A 20 -7.85 3.80 4.56
C ASP A 20 -6.83 4.58 5.40
N THR A 21 -5.78 3.90 5.86
CA THR A 21 -4.74 4.54 6.64
C THR A 21 -3.98 5.58 5.83
N LEU A 22 -3.66 5.26 4.57
CA LEU A 22 -2.99 6.21 3.68
C LEU A 22 -3.86 7.43 3.41
N GLU A 23 -5.16 7.25 3.23
CA GLU A 23 -6.07 8.37 3.03
C GLU A 23 -6.12 9.27 4.24
N LYS A 24 -6.06 8.69 5.43
CA LYS A 24 -5.98 9.46 6.67
C LYS A 24 -4.69 10.28 6.72
N LEU A 25 -3.57 9.68 6.34
CA LEU A 25 -2.27 10.38 6.33
C LEU A 25 -2.20 11.47 5.27
N ALA A 26 -2.98 11.35 4.20
CA ALA A 26 -3.04 12.34 3.15
C ALA A 26 -3.55 13.69 3.64
N SER A 27 -4.25 13.72 4.78
CA SER A 27 -4.69 14.99 5.39
C SER A 27 -3.55 15.75 6.03
N GLU A 28 -2.45 15.08 6.35
CA GLU A 28 -1.28 15.70 6.96
C GLU A 28 -0.24 16.13 5.93
N ARG A 29 -0.24 15.49 4.77
CA ARG A 29 0.71 15.75 3.71
C ARG A 29 0.12 15.31 2.38
N PRO A 30 0.18 16.12 1.33
CA PRO A 30 -0.41 15.75 0.05
C PRO A 30 0.15 14.45 -0.50
N LEU A 31 -0.73 13.47 -0.70
CA LEU A 31 -0.39 12.19 -1.31
C LEU A 31 -1.27 11.98 -2.52
N ASN A 32 -0.67 11.51 -3.61
CA ASN A 32 -1.42 11.06 -4.78
C ASN A 32 -1.54 9.54 -4.68
N ILE A 33 -2.67 9.07 -4.16
CA ILE A 33 -2.88 7.64 -3.90
C ILE A 33 -3.64 7.02 -5.06
N SER A 34 -3.08 5.93 -5.59
CA SER A 34 -3.76 5.13 -6.59
C SER A 34 -3.66 3.66 -6.23
N THR A 35 -4.54 2.85 -6.80
CA THR A 35 -4.56 1.42 -6.55
C THR A 35 -4.43 0.66 -7.85
N ARG A 36 -3.81 -0.51 -7.78
CA ARG A 36 -3.71 -1.43 -8.91
C ARG A 36 -4.20 -2.81 -8.46
N ASP A 37 -5.15 -3.33 -9.19
CA ASP A 37 -5.62 -4.70 -8.94
C ASP A 37 -4.66 -5.66 -9.64
N ILE A 38 -4.04 -6.54 -8.87
CA ILE A 38 -3.03 -7.44 -9.43
C ILE A 38 -3.61 -8.46 -10.41
N SER A 39 -4.91 -8.68 -10.37
CA SER A 39 -5.55 -9.61 -11.30
C SER A 39 -5.67 -9.03 -12.72
N GLU A 40 -5.37 -7.75 -12.91
CA GLU A 40 -5.37 -7.12 -14.22
C GLU A 40 -4.23 -7.59 -15.13
N SER A 41 -3.19 -8.18 -14.55
CA SER A 41 -2.00 -8.60 -15.30
C SER A 41 -1.49 -9.93 -14.75
N PRO A 42 -1.29 -10.95 -15.60
CA PRO A 42 -0.71 -12.22 -15.13
C PRO A 42 0.65 -12.04 -14.46
N GLU A 43 1.48 -11.15 -14.98
CA GLU A 43 2.80 -10.87 -14.41
C GLU A 43 2.69 -10.26 -13.03
N MET A 44 1.80 -9.30 -12.88
CA MET A 44 1.58 -8.62 -11.62
C MET A 44 1.02 -9.59 -10.58
N TYR A 45 0.07 -10.43 -11.01
CA TYR A 45 -0.53 -11.44 -10.15
C TYR A 45 0.53 -12.40 -9.61
N GLU A 46 1.36 -12.96 -10.49
CA GLU A 46 2.40 -13.89 -10.08
C GLU A 46 3.42 -13.25 -9.15
N ARG A 47 3.74 -11.97 -9.39
CA ARG A 47 4.73 -11.26 -8.59
C ARG A 47 4.24 -10.95 -7.17
N TYR A 48 2.97 -10.60 -7.03
CA TYR A 48 2.47 -10.03 -5.78
C TYR A 48 1.44 -10.87 -5.03
N LYS A 49 0.94 -11.95 -5.60
CA LYS A 49 -0.20 -12.69 -5.02
C LYS A 49 -0.02 -13.14 -3.57
N TYR A 50 1.19 -13.36 -3.13
CA TYR A 50 1.47 -13.79 -1.76
C TYR A 50 1.95 -12.68 -0.85
N VAL A 51 2.10 -11.48 -1.36
CA VAL A 51 2.68 -10.37 -0.61
C VAL A 51 1.81 -9.11 -0.58
N ILE A 52 0.64 -9.15 -1.18
CA ILE A 52 -0.28 -8.01 -1.10
C ILE A 52 -0.73 -7.79 0.35
N PRO A 53 -0.96 -6.54 0.78
CA PRO A 53 -0.81 -5.32 -0.02
C PRO A 53 0.66 -4.95 -0.24
N VAL A 54 0.97 -4.42 -1.43
CA VAL A 54 2.30 -3.89 -1.72
C VAL A 54 2.17 -2.39 -1.90
N VAL A 55 3.01 -1.64 -1.22
CA VAL A 55 3.00 -0.17 -1.30
C VAL A 55 4.24 0.30 -2.02
N GLU A 56 4.03 1.05 -3.09
CA GLU A 56 5.08 1.64 -3.91
C GLU A 56 5.04 3.16 -3.71
N ILE A 57 6.15 3.73 -3.31
CA ILE A 57 6.25 5.16 -3.04
C ILE A 57 7.22 5.78 -4.06
N ASN A 58 6.72 6.75 -4.82
CA ASN A 58 7.49 7.44 -5.85
C ASN A 58 8.20 6.48 -6.81
N GLY A 59 7.49 5.43 -7.24
CA GLY A 59 7.99 4.47 -8.21
C GLY A 59 8.86 3.37 -7.64
N LYS A 60 9.03 3.32 -6.31
CA LYS A 60 9.86 2.31 -5.68
C LYS A 60 9.04 1.48 -4.71
N VAL A 61 9.08 0.16 -4.84
CA VAL A 61 8.41 -0.74 -3.90
C VAL A 61 9.08 -0.60 -2.53
N THR A 62 8.31 -0.16 -1.56
CA THR A 62 8.82 0.20 -0.24
C THR A 62 8.37 -0.77 0.85
N LEU A 63 7.13 -1.22 0.80
CA LEU A 63 6.55 -2.08 1.82
C LEU A 63 5.71 -3.19 1.17
N GLY A 64 5.59 -4.31 1.85
CA GLY A 64 4.72 -5.38 1.36
C GLY A 64 4.48 -6.44 2.40
N GLY A 65 3.36 -7.16 2.23
CA GLY A 65 3.03 -8.35 2.98
C GLY A 65 3.15 -8.24 4.47
N SER A 66 4.07 -9.00 5.04
CA SER A 66 4.21 -9.15 6.49
C SER A 66 4.51 -7.85 7.23
N THR A 67 5.15 -6.88 6.59
CA THR A 67 5.44 -5.60 7.24
C THR A 67 4.19 -4.78 7.48
N LEU A 68 3.10 -5.10 6.76
CA LEU A 68 1.84 -4.37 6.85
C LEU A 68 0.75 -5.17 7.54
N SER A 69 1.03 -6.39 8.01
CA SER A 69 0.01 -7.27 8.56
C SER A 69 -0.36 -6.99 10.01
N ASN A 70 0.45 -6.23 10.74
CA ASN A 70 0.17 -5.89 12.13
C ASN A 70 -0.58 -4.56 12.20
N HIS A 71 -1.86 -4.62 12.52
CA HIS A 71 -2.73 -3.44 12.61
C HIS A 71 -2.23 -2.42 13.64
N ASN A 72 -1.61 -2.87 14.72
CA ASN A 72 -1.13 -1.98 15.76
C ASN A 72 0.05 -1.11 15.32
N THR A 73 0.81 -1.56 14.33
CA THR A 73 1.99 -0.84 13.85
C THR A 73 1.82 -0.26 12.46
N LEU A 74 0.71 -0.53 11.80
CA LEU A 74 0.49 -0.14 10.42
C LEU A 74 0.70 1.35 10.18
N GLU A 75 0.06 2.19 10.96
CA GLU A 75 0.19 3.63 10.79
C GLU A 75 1.64 4.08 11.00
N THR A 76 2.31 3.55 12.02
CA THR A 76 3.70 3.89 12.30
C THR A 76 4.62 3.51 11.15
N VAL A 77 4.42 2.34 10.59
CA VAL A 77 5.21 1.86 9.46
C VAL A 77 5.01 2.74 8.23
N LEU A 78 3.76 3.09 7.94
CA LEU A 78 3.44 3.96 6.81
C LEU A 78 3.97 5.38 7.01
N ARG A 79 3.87 5.92 8.22
CA ARG A 79 4.45 7.24 8.52
C ARG A 79 5.94 7.26 8.27
N ARG A 80 6.64 6.22 8.72
CA ARG A 80 8.08 6.12 8.50
C ARG A 80 8.43 6.08 7.02
N ALA A 81 7.71 5.26 6.28
CA ALA A 81 7.95 5.13 4.84
C ALA A 81 7.73 6.43 4.09
N LEU A 82 6.80 7.25 4.57
CA LEU A 82 6.45 8.54 3.97
C LEU A 82 7.25 9.70 4.57
N SER A 83 8.10 9.45 5.52
CA SER A 83 8.87 10.48 6.26
C SER A 83 7.96 11.47 6.98
N LEU A 84 6.91 10.95 7.57
CA LEU A 84 5.98 11.75 8.37
C LEU A 84 6.27 11.70 9.86
#